data_faa13aea15aa0bf61447564b77327c69
#
_entry.id   faa13aea15aa0bf61447564b77327c69
#
_cell.length_a   1.000
_cell.length_b   1.000
_cell.length_c   1.000
_cell.angle_alpha   90.00
_cell.angle_beta   90.00
_cell.angle_gamma   90.00
#
_symmetry.space_group_name_H-M   'P 1'
#
loop_
_entity.id
_entity.type
_entity.pdbx_description
1 polymer ?
#
loop_
_entity_poly.entity_id
_entity_poly.type
_entity_poly.pdbx_seq_one_letter_code
_entity_poly.pdbx_strand_id
1 'polypeptide(L)'
;MTLSVGTLLPDFEAVSSHGLMTFTNWLGDDWALVFAFKSMSPTCSTEFGALEQLHAEFQRCGARVLGVSIDPQDMVSAWLEDLREMLECTPSFALVNDPTGEVPALLGLLDPHASPASLLRSAYLIAPDRRVAMTLTYPVTNGRSFSEILRTLKAAQLTASMRVATSSTWSDGEPVMLPPSLAQDKAEQMYPAGVQVLRPYLRIVAQP
;
A
#
# COMPACT_ATOMS: atom_id res chain seq x y z
N MET A 1 11.33 -2.47 14.17
CA MET A 1 10.54 -3.72 13.96
C MET A 1 9.43 -3.37 12.98
N THR A 2 9.31 -4.10 11.87
CA THR A 2 8.27 -3.87 10.83
C THR A 2 6.88 -3.94 11.45
N LEU A 3 5.98 -3.07 11.02
CA LEU A 3 4.61 -3.03 11.53
C LEU A 3 3.82 -4.26 11.07
N SER A 4 3.06 -4.85 12.00
CA SER A 4 2.19 -5.99 11.74
C SER A 4 0.80 -5.55 11.30
N VAL A 5 0.08 -6.40 10.56
CA VAL A 5 -1.34 -6.20 10.22
C VAL A 5 -2.15 -5.98 11.51
N GLY A 6 -3.04 -5.01 11.49
CA GLY A 6 -3.85 -4.57 12.63
C GLY A 6 -3.19 -3.52 13.53
N THR A 7 -1.88 -3.25 13.38
CA THR A 7 -1.20 -2.19 14.14
C THR A 7 -1.78 -0.83 13.79
N LEU A 8 -2.13 -0.03 14.80
CA LEU A 8 -2.51 1.37 14.60
C LEU A 8 -1.27 2.20 14.32
N LEU A 9 -1.22 2.90 13.20
CA LEU A 9 -0.15 3.84 12.92
C LEU A 9 -0.25 5.03 13.87
N PRO A 10 0.87 5.41 14.50
CA PRO A 10 0.93 6.68 15.23
C PRO A 10 0.76 7.85 14.27
N ASP A 11 0.27 8.97 14.79
CA ASP A 11 0.29 10.22 14.03
C ASP A 11 1.69 10.81 14.03
N PHE A 12 2.03 11.54 12.98
CA PHE A 12 3.31 12.25 12.88
C PHE A 12 3.17 13.48 11.99
N GLU A 13 4.06 14.43 12.18
CA GLU A 13 4.24 15.58 11.31
C GLU A 13 5.51 15.41 10.49
N ALA A 14 5.46 15.81 9.23
CA ALA A 14 6.61 15.77 8.34
C ALA A 14 6.51 16.85 7.26
N VAL A 15 7.66 17.26 6.73
CA VAL A 15 7.72 18.06 5.50
C VAL A 15 7.76 17.08 4.33
N SER A 16 6.73 17.14 3.48
CA SER A 16 6.66 16.36 2.26
C SER A 16 6.98 17.21 1.03
N SER A 17 7.12 16.57 -0.14
CA SER A 17 7.21 17.26 -1.43
C SER A 17 6.00 18.17 -1.73
N HIS A 18 4.88 17.98 -1.01
CA HIS A 18 3.65 18.78 -1.14
C HIS A 18 3.47 19.78 0.01
N GLY A 19 4.49 19.99 0.84
CA GLY A 19 4.46 20.88 2.00
C GLY A 19 4.34 20.14 3.34
N LEU A 20 4.13 20.92 4.40
CA LEU A 20 3.96 20.38 5.76
C LEU A 20 2.69 19.53 5.83
N MET A 21 2.80 18.35 6.39
CA MET A 21 1.69 17.42 6.58
C MET A 21 1.66 16.84 7.99
N THR A 22 0.46 16.66 8.52
CA THR A 22 0.17 15.74 9.63
C THR A 22 -0.43 14.49 9.03
N PHE A 23 0.09 13.31 9.35
CA PHE A 23 -0.31 12.07 8.67
C PHE A 23 -1.82 11.82 8.73
N THR A 24 -2.44 12.02 9.91
CA THR A 24 -3.88 11.82 10.07
C THR A 24 -4.70 12.75 9.17
N ASN A 25 -4.32 14.04 9.07
CA ASN A 25 -5.01 14.99 8.20
C ASN A 25 -4.76 14.69 6.71
N TRP A 26 -3.54 14.25 6.38
CA TRP A 26 -3.20 13.86 5.02
C TRP A 26 -3.96 12.60 4.59
N LEU A 27 -4.10 11.61 5.47
CA LEU A 27 -4.85 10.38 5.18
C LEU A 27 -6.35 10.69 5.00
N GLY A 28 -6.95 11.45 5.91
CA GLY A 28 -8.39 11.70 5.93
C GLY A 28 -9.18 10.40 6.02
N ASP A 29 -10.20 10.26 5.18
CA ASP A 29 -11.03 9.06 5.04
C ASP A 29 -10.56 8.11 3.93
N ASP A 30 -9.40 8.39 3.33
CA ASP A 30 -8.81 7.57 2.26
C ASP A 30 -8.01 6.39 2.83
N TRP A 31 -7.72 5.43 1.97
CA TRP A 31 -6.65 4.47 2.18
C TRP A 31 -5.28 5.10 1.89
N ALA A 32 -4.21 4.44 2.30
CA ALA A 32 -2.88 4.86 1.88
C ALA A 32 -1.97 3.66 1.55
N LEU A 33 -1.11 3.88 0.56
CA LEU A 33 0.12 3.13 0.35
C LEU A 33 1.27 3.95 0.93
N VAL A 34 1.92 3.44 1.97
CA VAL A 34 3.15 4.01 2.55
C VAL A 34 4.31 3.06 2.24
N PHE A 35 5.39 3.56 1.62
CA PHE A 35 6.50 2.70 1.24
C PHE A 35 7.86 3.38 1.43
N ALA A 36 8.86 2.57 1.80
CA ALA A 36 10.24 3.03 1.89
C ALA A 36 10.89 3.07 0.50
N PHE A 37 11.70 4.09 0.23
CA PHE A 37 12.54 4.16 -0.97
C PHE A 37 13.95 4.66 -0.63
N LYS A 38 14.87 4.39 -1.53
CA LYS A 38 16.23 4.92 -1.52
C LYS A 38 16.51 5.60 -2.84
N SER A 39 16.99 6.84 -2.81
CA SER A 39 17.47 7.54 -3.99
C SER A 39 18.71 6.87 -4.59
N MET A 40 19.04 7.17 -5.83
CA MET A 40 20.17 6.60 -6.58
C MET A 40 20.16 5.05 -6.61
N SER A 41 19.00 4.42 -6.42
CA SER A 41 18.84 2.97 -6.45
C SER A 41 18.22 2.53 -7.77
N PRO A 42 18.88 1.66 -8.57
CA PRO A 42 18.30 1.17 -9.83
C PRO A 42 16.94 0.54 -9.65
N THR A 43 16.77 -0.24 -8.58
CA THR A 43 15.49 -0.90 -8.28
C THR A 43 14.40 0.12 -7.96
N CYS A 44 14.70 1.13 -7.11
CA CYS A 44 13.72 2.17 -6.80
C CYS A 44 13.39 3.04 -8.02
N SER A 45 14.35 3.27 -8.93
CA SER A 45 14.08 4.00 -10.18
C SER A 45 13.01 3.29 -11.02
N THR A 46 13.13 1.97 -11.20
CA THR A 46 12.10 1.20 -11.91
C THR A 46 10.77 1.15 -11.18
N GLU A 47 10.80 1.10 -9.84
CA GLU A 47 9.60 1.14 -9.00
C GLU A 47 8.84 2.46 -9.16
N PHE A 48 9.55 3.61 -9.18
CA PHE A 48 8.92 4.92 -9.31
C PHE A 48 8.24 5.08 -10.67
N GLY A 49 8.90 4.65 -11.76
CA GLY A 49 8.28 4.65 -13.09
C GLY A 49 7.01 3.80 -13.16
N ALA A 50 7.04 2.59 -12.58
CA ALA A 50 5.87 1.70 -12.54
C ALA A 50 4.75 2.26 -11.63
N LEU A 51 5.10 2.85 -10.49
CA LEU A 51 4.13 3.41 -9.56
C LEU A 51 3.45 4.65 -10.13
N GLU A 52 4.20 5.54 -10.80
CA GLU A 52 3.62 6.73 -11.42
C GLU A 52 2.59 6.36 -12.48
N GLN A 53 2.84 5.32 -13.29
CA GLN A 53 1.86 4.81 -14.25
C GLN A 53 0.57 4.31 -13.59
N LEU A 54 0.64 3.84 -12.35
CA LEU A 54 -0.50 3.32 -11.58
C LEU A 54 -1.11 4.36 -10.63
N HIS A 55 -0.47 5.51 -10.42
CA HIS A 55 -0.87 6.48 -9.40
C HIS A 55 -2.32 6.96 -9.57
N ALA A 56 -2.73 7.28 -10.80
CA ALA A 56 -4.12 7.65 -11.09
C ALA A 56 -5.12 6.54 -10.72
N GLU A 57 -4.71 5.27 -10.77
CA GLU A 57 -5.55 4.14 -10.36
C GLU A 57 -5.66 4.05 -8.83
N PHE A 58 -4.55 4.25 -8.10
CA PHE A 58 -4.59 4.37 -6.65
C PHE A 58 -5.54 5.49 -6.22
N GLN A 59 -5.45 6.66 -6.84
CA GLN A 59 -6.35 7.79 -6.57
C GLN A 59 -7.82 7.45 -6.84
N ARG A 60 -8.12 6.79 -7.97
CA ARG A 60 -9.49 6.34 -8.30
C ARG A 60 -10.05 5.34 -7.29
N CYS A 61 -9.18 4.57 -6.66
CA CYS A 61 -9.54 3.67 -5.56
C CYS A 61 -9.61 4.38 -4.19
N GLY A 62 -9.55 5.72 -4.13
CA GLY A 62 -9.53 6.44 -2.85
C GLY A 62 -8.31 6.08 -2.00
N ALA A 63 -7.14 5.95 -2.63
CA ALA A 63 -5.90 5.65 -1.92
C ALA A 63 -4.81 6.68 -2.24
N ARG A 64 -4.21 7.22 -1.20
CA ARG A 64 -3.07 8.14 -1.26
C ARG A 64 -1.76 7.36 -1.27
N VAL A 65 -0.72 7.95 -1.84
CA VAL A 65 0.60 7.33 -1.93
C VAL A 65 1.63 8.21 -1.24
N LEU A 66 2.42 7.62 -0.35
CA LEU A 66 3.48 8.27 0.41
C LEU A 66 4.78 7.45 0.32
N GLY A 67 5.79 8.03 -0.31
CA GLY A 67 7.15 7.51 -0.26
C GLY A 67 7.91 8.11 0.93
N VAL A 68 8.71 7.30 1.62
CA VAL A 68 9.52 7.70 2.78
C VAL A 68 10.97 7.31 2.57
N SER A 69 11.90 8.27 2.76
CA SER A 69 13.35 8.07 2.65
C SER A 69 14.10 8.70 3.81
N ILE A 70 15.31 8.19 4.10
CA ILE A 70 16.30 8.81 4.99
C ILE A 70 17.40 9.54 4.21
N ASP A 71 17.33 9.56 2.89
CA ASP A 71 18.37 10.18 2.09
C ASP A 71 18.33 11.71 2.23
N PRO A 72 19.48 12.41 2.13
CA PRO A 72 19.52 13.87 2.10
C PRO A 72 18.67 14.46 0.97
N GLN A 73 18.06 15.61 1.22
CA GLN A 73 17.15 16.26 0.28
C GLN A 73 17.78 16.56 -1.09
N ASP A 74 19.05 16.99 -1.09
CA ASP A 74 19.81 17.28 -2.32
C ASP A 74 20.02 16.00 -3.16
N MET A 75 20.32 14.87 -2.52
CA MET A 75 20.46 13.58 -3.20
C MET A 75 19.12 13.13 -3.81
N VAL A 76 18.04 13.26 -3.08
CA VAL A 76 16.71 12.92 -3.60
C VAL A 76 16.33 13.83 -4.76
N SER A 77 16.59 15.14 -4.65
CA SER A 77 16.30 16.11 -5.73
C SER A 77 17.08 15.80 -7.02
N ALA A 78 18.37 15.49 -6.89
CA ALA A 78 19.20 15.10 -8.04
C ALA A 78 18.69 13.80 -8.68
N TRP A 79 18.33 12.81 -7.87
CA TRP A 79 17.78 11.55 -8.38
C TRP A 79 16.41 11.72 -9.06
N LEU A 80 15.54 12.58 -8.55
CA LEU A 80 14.26 12.87 -9.20
C LEU A 80 14.45 13.54 -10.57
N GLU A 81 15.49 14.37 -10.72
CA GLU A 81 15.85 14.94 -12.02
C GLU A 81 16.33 13.85 -12.99
N ASP A 82 17.18 12.91 -12.54
CA ASP A 82 17.57 11.75 -13.34
C ASP A 82 16.34 10.93 -13.79
N LEU A 83 15.36 10.70 -12.89
CA LEU A 83 14.12 9.98 -13.26
C LEU A 83 13.33 10.73 -14.32
N ARG A 84 13.26 12.05 -14.22
CA ARG A 84 12.57 12.89 -15.21
C ARG A 84 13.24 12.78 -16.57
N GLU A 85 14.58 12.80 -16.61
CA GLU A 85 15.34 12.77 -17.87
C GLU A 85 15.35 11.37 -18.51
N MET A 86 15.53 10.31 -17.71
CA MET A 86 15.71 8.95 -18.24
C MET A 86 14.40 8.20 -18.47
N LEU A 87 13.40 8.45 -17.64
CA LEU A 87 12.14 7.68 -17.61
C LEU A 87 10.91 8.53 -17.90
N GLU A 88 11.08 9.83 -18.18
CA GLU A 88 9.97 10.80 -18.28
C GLU A 88 9.03 10.73 -17.07
N CYS A 89 9.60 10.37 -15.89
CA CYS A 89 8.87 10.12 -14.66
C CYS A 89 9.06 11.29 -13.70
N THR A 90 7.98 11.99 -13.40
CA THR A 90 7.93 12.98 -12.32
C THR A 90 6.88 12.50 -11.32
N PRO A 91 7.29 12.00 -10.14
CA PRO A 91 6.34 11.48 -9.15
C PRO A 91 5.32 12.53 -8.75
N SER A 92 4.04 12.21 -8.94
CA SER A 92 2.90 13.07 -8.56
C SER A 92 2.36 12.75 -7.16
N PHE A 93 2.94 11.74 -6.50
CA PHE A 93 2.61 11.36 -5.13
C PHE A 93 3.55 12.02 -4.10
N ALA A 94 3.12 12.05 -2.84
CA ALA A 94 3.86 12.69 -1.77
C ALA A 94 5.15 11.91 -1.40
N LEU A 95 6.24 12.65 -1.15
CA LEU A 95 7.50 12.12 -0.68
C LEU A 95 7.90 12.82 0.62
N VAL A 96 8.28 12.06 1.63
CA VAL A 96 8.88 12.53 2.88
C VAL A 96 10.33 12.10 2.91
N ASN A 97 11.22 13.08 3.01
CA ASN A 97 12.65 12.86 3.20
C ASN A 97 13.01 13.24 4.61
N ASP A 98 13.36 12.26 5.43
CA ASP A 98 13.71 12.47 6.82
C ASP A 98 15.09 11.89 7.13
N PRO A 99 16.18 12.66 6.92
CA PRO A 99 17.54 12.22 7.20
C PRO A 99 17.81 11.95 8.70
N THR A 100 16.93 12.43 9.59
CA THR A 100 17.04 12.13 11.03
C THR A 100 16.61 10.69 11.32
N GLY A 101 15.76 10.11 10.46
CA GLY A 101 15.23 8.76 10.61
C GLY A 101 14.11 8.63 11.64
N GLU A 102 13.57 9.72 12.16
CA GLU A 102 12.50 9.70 13.17
C GLU A 102 11.21 9.12 12.61
N VAL A 103 10.75 9.63 11.46
CA VAL A 103 9.55 9.12 10.77
C VAL A 103 9.73 7.68 10.31
N PRO A 104 10.83 7.30 9.62
CA PRO A 104 11.10 5.90 9.29
C PRO A 104 11.18 4.97 10.48
N ALA A 105 11.76 5.41 11.61
CA ALA A 105 11.79 4.62 12.85
C ALA A 105 10.39 4.39 13.41
N LEU A 106 9.57 5.44 13.46
CA LEU A 106 8.19 5.41 13.91
C LEU A 106 7.34 4.44 13.05
N LEU A 107 7.58 4.44 11.75
CA LEU A 107 6.92 3.56 10.79
C LEU A 107 7.53 2.16 10.71
N GLY A 108 8.55 1.84 11.51
CA GLY A 108 9.20 0.53 11.48
C GLY A 108 9.88 0.20 10.14
N LEU A 109 10.33 1.23 9.43
CA LEU A 109 10.98 1.12 8.12
C LEU A 109 12.50 1.01 8.21
N LEU A 110 13.12 1.32 9.37
CA LEU A 110 14.56 1.17 9.56
C LEU A 110 14.93 -0.32 9.69
N ASP A 111 16.02 -0.69 9.03
CA ASP A 111 16.64 -2.02 9.20
C ASP A 111 17.39 -2.05 10.54
N PRO A 112 16.94 -2.88 11.51
CA PRO A 112 17.57 -2.95 12.82
C PRO A 112 18.97 -3.58 12.81
N HIS A 113 19.38 -4.18 11.69
CA HIS A 113 20.66 -4.88 11.54
C HIS A 113 21.67 -4.10 10.68
N ALA A 114 21.25 -2.97 10.10
CA ALA A 114 22.13 -2.19 9.25
C ALA A 114 22.94 -1.15 10.01
N SER A 115 24.22 -1.04 9.65
CA SER A 115 25.12 0.03 10.09
C SER A 115 26.03 0.43 8.92
N PRO A 116 25.96 1.65 8.38
CA PRO A 116 25.06 2.75 8.75
C PRO A 116 23.58 2.42 8.54
N ALA A 117 22.70 3.26 9.13
CA ALA A 117 21.26 3.08 9.03
C ALA A 117 20.79 2.97 7.56
N SER A 118 19.89 2.05 7.31
CA SER A 118 19.25 1.86 6.02
C SER A 118 17.78 1.52 6.18
N LEU A 119 17.02 1.62 5.09
CA LEU A 119 15.61 1.27 5.07
C LEU A 119 15.39 -0.17 4.63
N LEU A 120 14.47 -0.84 5.30
CA LEU A 120 13.84 -2.06 4.79
C LEU A 120 13.05 -1.70 3.52
N ARG A 121 13.06 -2.57 2.52
CA ARG A 121 12.20 -2.44 1.34
C ARG A 121 10.78 -2.85 1.67
N SER A 122 10.16 -2.08 2.57
CA SER A 122 8.81 -2.35 3.06
C SER A 122 7.78 -1.43 2.40
N ALA A 123 6.55 -1.93 2.32
CA ALA A 123 5.36 -1.18 1.93
C ALA A 123 4.18 -1.61 2.81
N TYR A 124 3.32 -0.67 3.14
CA TYR A 124 2.13 -0.87 3.94
C TYR A 124 0.90 -0.36 3.20
N LEU A 125 -0.18 -1.12 3.22
CA LEU A 125 -1.51 -0.57 2.98
C LEU A 125 -2.12 -0.19 4.33
N ILE A 126 -2.58 1.04 4.43
CA ILE A 126 -3.18 1.61 5.63
C ILE A 126 -4.64 1.89 5.35
N ALA A 127 -5.52 1.37 6.20
CA ALA A 127 -6.95 1.63 6.12
C ALA A 127 -7.30 3.03 6.69
N PRO A 128 -8.49 3.57 6.43
CA PRO A 128 -8.92 4.89 6.91
C PRO A 128 -8.86 5.05 8.43
N ASP A 129 -9.01 3.96 9.20
CA ASP A 129 -8.86 3.93 10.65
C ASP A 129 -7.39 3.94 11.13
N ARG A 130 -6.46 4.18 10.22
CA ARG A 130 -5.00 4.18 10.41
C ARG A 130 -4.41 2.80 10.76
N ARG A 131 -5.14 1.71 10.60
CA ARG A 131 -4.59 0.37 10.83
C ARG A 131 -3.90 -0.16 9.59
N VAL A 132 -2.80 -0.85 9.83
CA VAL A 132 -2.10 -1.60 8.80
C VAL A 132 -2.98 -2.74 8.31
N ALA A 133 -3.40 -2.68 7.05
CA ALA A 133 -4.18 -3.74 6.39
C ALA A 133 -3.29 -4.78 5.69
N MET A 134 -2.12 -4.37 5.21
CA MET A 134 -1.13 -5.26 4.59
C MET A 134 0.28 -4.77 4.90
N THR A 135 1.18 -5.71 5.09
CA THR A 135 2.64 -5.46 5.18
C THR A 135 3.34 -6.31 4.14
N LEU A 136 4.24 -5.69 3.38
CA LEU A 136 5.05 -6.32 2.36
C LEU A 136 6.50 -5.88 2.55
N THR A 137 7.43 -6.84 2.62
CA THR A 137 8.87 -6.56 2.72
C THR A 137 9.63 -7.45 1.75
N TYR A 138 10.42 -6.83 0.90
CA TYR A 138 11.23 -7.50 -0.12
C TYR A 138 12.73 -7.40 0.21
N PRO A 139 13.56 -8.31 -0.30
CA PRO A 139 15.00 -8.11 -0.35
C PRO A 139 15.33 -6.82 -1.10
N VAL A 140 16.40 -6.12 -0.70
CA VAL A 140 16.80 -4.84 -1.32
C VAL A 140 17.09 -4.94 -2.83
N THR A 141 17.40 -6.14 -3.31
CA THR A 141 17.71 -6.45 -4.72
C THR A 141 16.47 -6.68 -5.60
N ASN A 142 15.29 -6.79 -4.99
CA ASN A 142 14.06 -7.15 -5.70
C ASN A 142 13.09 -5.97 -5.73
N GLY A 143 12.62 -5.59 -6.92
CA GLY A 143 11.56 -4.58 -7.08
C GLY A 143 10.21 -5.10 -6.60
N ARG A 144 9.44 -4.23 -5.94
CA ARG A 144 8.06 -4.53 -5.52
C ARG A 144 7.12 -4.44 -6.71
N SER A 145 6.13 -5.31 -6.76
CA SER A 145 5.06 -5.24 -7.75
C SER A 145 3.96 -4.30 -7.26
N PHE A 146 3.93 -3.06 -7.75
CA PHE A 146 2.87 -2.11 -7.39
C PHE A 146 1.51 -2.47 -8.00
N SER A 147 1.48 -3.24 -9.09
CA SER A 147 0.23 -3.83 -9.61
C SER A 147 -0.37 -4.85 -8.64
N GLU A 148 0.47 -5.68 -8.00
CA GLU A 148 0.00 -6.60 -6.96
C GLU A 148 -0.43 -5.86 -5.69
N ILE A 149 0.26 -4.80 -5.31
CA ILE A 149 -0.14 -3.94 -4.18
C ILE A 149 -1.51 -3.30 -4.47
N LEU A 150 -1.72 -2.81 -5.68
CA LEU A 150 -3.01 -2.24 -6.10
C LEU A 150 -4.13 -3.30 -6.12
N ARG A 151 -3.84 -4.50 -6.65
CA ARG A 151 -4.77 -5.63 -6.60
C ARG A 151 -5.18 -5.96 -5.14
N THR A 152 -4.19 -6.02 -4.26
CA THR A 152 -4.41 -6.31 -2.83
C THR A 152 -5.16 -5.16 -2.12
N LEU A 153 -4.92 -3.89 -2.50
CA LEU A 153 -5.69 -2.74 -2.01
C LEU A 153 -7.18 -2.92 -2.34
N LYS A 154 -7.51 -3.19 -3.59
CA LYS A 154 -8.90 -3.43 -4.02
C LYS A 154 -9.54 -4.60 -3.26
N ALA A 155 -8.80 -5.69 -3.09
CA ALA A 155 -9.25 -6.84 -2.30
C ALA A 155 -9.50 -6.47 -0.83
N ALA A 156 -8.60 -5.69 -0.21
CA ALA A 156 -8.75 -5.24 1.17
C ALA A 156 -9.95 -4.29 1.34
N GLN A 157 -10.16 -3.37 0.42
CA GLN A 157 -11.32 -2.48 0.40
C GLN A 157 -12.64 -3.25 0.29
N LEU A 158 -12.70 -4.21 -0.63
CA LEU A 158 -13.88 -5.05 -0.81
C LEU A 158 -14.20 -5.85 0.47
N THR A 159 -13.19 -6.51 1.05
CA THR A 159 -13.38 -7.34 2.25
C THR A 159 -13.62 -6.52 3.52
N ALA A 160 -13.20 -5.26 3.56
CA ALA A 160 -13.51 -4.33 4.65
C ALA A 160 -14.96 -3.83 4.59
N SER A 161 -15.50 -3.61 3.39
CA SER A 161 -16.87 -3.12 3.17
C SER A 161 -17.91 -4.24 3.13
N MET A 162 -17.52 -5.43 2.68
CA MET A 162 -18.40 -6.58 2.46
C MET A 162 -17.93 -7.78 3.25
N ARG A 163 -18.87 -8.61 3.69
CA ARG A 163 -18.57 -9.87 4.41
C ARG A 163 -18.23 -10.99 3.43
N VAL A 164 -17.12 -10.82 2.69
CA VAL A 164 -16.63 -11.75 1.69
C VAL A 164 -15.13 -12.00 1.86
N ALA A 165 -14.60 -12.97 1.14
CA ALA A 165 -13.18 -13.24 0.99
C ALA A 165 -12.82 -13.32 -0.50
N THR A 166 -11.61 -12.92 -0.85
CA THR A 166 -11.07 -13.01 -2.22
C THR A 166 -10.20 -14.25 -2.38
N SER A 167 -10.16 -14.81 -3.60
CA SER A 167 -9.22 -15.89 -3.94
C SER A 167 -7.78 -15.36 -4.02
N SER A 168 -6.80 -16.26 -4.05
CA SER A 168 -5.37 -15.90 -4.16
C SER A 168 -5.03 -15.15 -5.45
N THR A 169 -5.78 -15.39 -6.52
CA THR A 169 -5.60 -14.76 -7.83
C THR A 169 -6.71 -13.79 -8.20
N TRP A 170 -7.57 -13.45 -7.22
CA TRP A 170 -8.72 -12.58 -7.47
C TRP A 170 -8.30 -11.23 -8.09
N SER A 171 -9.03 -10.82 -9.09
CA SER A 171 -9.00 -9.49 -9.69
C SER A 171 -10.36 -8.82 -9.59
N ASP A 172 -10.37 -7.51 -9.63
CA ASP A 172 -11.60 -6.72 -9.53
C ASP A 172 -12.64 -7.13 -10.59
N GLY A 173 -13.88 -7.38 -10.14
CA GLY A 173 -14.95 -7.92 -10.97
C GLY A 173 -15.09 -9.45 -10.95
N GLU A 174 -14.11 -10.18 -10.39
CA GLU A 174 -14.19 -11.64 -10.29
C GLU A 174 -15.04 -12.10 -9.09
N PRO A 175 -15.60 -13.33 -9.14
CA PRO A 175 -16.35 -13.89 -8.04
C PRO A 175 -15.60 -13.93 -6.72
N VAL A 176 -16.34 -13.82 -5.62
CA VAL A 176 -15.82 -13.81 -4.25
C VAL A 176 -16.36 -14.97 -3.43
N MET A 177 -15.73 -15.28 -2.32
CA MET A 177 -16.10 -16.38 -1.44
C MET A 177 -16.87 -15.88 -0.23
N LEU A 178 -17.88 -16.63 0.20
CA LEU A 178 -18.63 -16.39 1.43
C LEU A 178 -17.94 -17.05 2.63
N PRO A 179 -17.91 -16.38 3.79
CA PRO A 179 -17.37 -16.99 5.00
C PRO A 179 -18.22 -18.20 5.40
N PRO A 180 -17.59 -19.31 5.86
CA PRO A 180 -18.34 -20.50 6.29
C PRO A 180 -19.37 -20.23 7.41
N SER A 181 -19.12 -19.20 8.22
CA SER A 181 -20.01 -18.79 9.33
C SER A 181 -21.31 -18.10 8.87
N LEU A 182 -21.45 -17.72 7.59
CA LEU A 182 -22.70 -17.18 7.07
C LEU A 182 -23.67 -18.33 6.78
N ALA A 183 -24.86 -18.32 7.39
CA ALA A 183 -25.88 -19.33 7.16
C ALA A 183 -26.36 -19.31 5.68
N GLN A 184 -26.75 -20.47 5.14
CA GLN A 184 -27.11 -20.60 3.72
C GLN A 184 -28.32 -19.76 3.33
N ASP A 185 -29.37 -19.79 4.16
CA ASP A 185 -30.58 -18.98 3.96
C ASP A 185 -30.29 -17.47 3.92
N LYS A 186 -29.40 -16.99 4.78
CA LYS A 186 -28.95 -15.59 4.76
C LYS A 186 -28.11 -15.29 3.54
N ALA A 187 -27.23 -16.20 3.13
CA ALA A 187 -26.44 -16.03 1.93
C ALA A 187 -27.33 -15.88 0.69
N GLU A 188 -28.36 -16.70 0.54
CA GLU A 188 -29.30 -16.63 -0.58
C GLU A 188 -30.14 -15.35 -0.59
N GLN A 189 -30.49 -14.84 0.60
CA GLN A 189 -31.15 -13.53 0.73
C GLN A 189 -30.24 -12.36 0.36
N MET A 190 -28.97 -12.41 0.76
CA MET A 190 -28.00 -11.35 0.49
C MET A 190 -27.51 -11.34 -0.98
N TYR A 191 -27.48 -12.52 -1.61
CA TYR A 191 -26.97 -12.70 -2.97
C TYR A 191 -28.05 -13.37 -3.87
N PRO A 192 -29.11 -12.63 -4.24
CA PRO A 192 -30.24 -13.17 -5.01
C PRO A 192 -29.83 -13.60 -6.44
N ALA A 193 -28.69 -13.13 -6.94
CA ALA A 193 -28.10 -13.59 -8.20
C ALA A 193 -27.62 -15.04 -8.16
N GLY A 194 -27.59 -15.64 -6.97
CA GLY A 194 -27.26 -17.05 -6.74
C GLY A 194 -25.99 -17.25 -5.91
N VAL A 195 -25.98 -18.35 -5.18
CA VAL A 195 -24.85 -18.84 -4.38
C VAL A 195 -24.42 -20.19 -4.97
N GLN A 196 -23.25 -20.25 -5.55
CA GLN A 196 -22.67 -21.50 -6.00
C GLN A 196 -22.01 -22.23 -4.81
N VAL A 197 -22.53 -23.39 -4.45
CA VAL A 197 -22.00 -24.22 -3.36
C VAL A 197 -21.10 -25.31 -3.95
N LEU A 198 -19.79 -25.15 -3.84
CA LEU A 198 -18.81 -26.17 -4.24
C LEU A 198 -18.54 -27.16 -3.11
N ARG A 199 -18.47 -26.64 -1.89
CA ARG A 199 -18.33 -27.39 -0.63
C ARG A 199 -19.01 -26.59 0.50
N PRO A 200 -19.35 -27.18 1.64
CA PRO A 200 -19.92 -26.43 2.76
C PRO A 200 -19.09 -25.23 3.23
N TYR A 201 -17.76 -25.31 3.09
CA TYR A 201 -16.81 -24.25 3.43
C TYR A 201 -16.40 -23.38 2.23
N LEU A 202 -16.78 -23.75 1.01
CA LEU A 202 -16.39 -23.05 -0.23
C LEU A 202 -17.64 -22.72 -1.05
N ARG A 203 -18.15 -21.53 -0.85
CA ARG A 203 -19.32 -20.99 -1.52
C ARG A 203 -18.91 -19.70 -2.23
N ILE A 204 -19.34 -19.55 -3.47
CA ILE A 204 -18.93 -18.49 -4.36
C ILE A 204 -20.17 -17.70 -4.79
N VAL A 205 -20.00 -16.38 -4.87
CA VAL A 205 -21.01 -15.44 -5.39
C VAL A 205 -20.35 -14.48 -6.38
N ALA A 206 -21.12 -13.88 -7.25
CA ALA A 206 -20.65 -12.74 -8.05
C ALA A 206 -20.21 -11.62 -7.07
N GLN A 207 -19.21 -10.84 -7.49
CA GLN A 207 -18.79 -9.68 -6.71
C GLN A 207 -19.98 -8.72 -6.56
N PRO A 208 -20.31 -8.30 -5.32
CA PRO A 208 -21.44 -7.42 -5.05
C PRO A 208 -21.19 -5.97 -5.45
#